data_6f91394523123bb6db94f71f140a6531
#
_entry.id   6f91394523123bb6db94f71f140a6531
#
_cell.length_a   1.000
_cell.length_b   1.000
_cell.length_c   1.000
_cell.angle_alpha   90.00
_cell.angle_beta   90.00
_cell.angle_gamma   90.00
#
_symmetry.space_group_name_H-M   'P 1'
#
loop_
_entity.id
_entity.type
_entity.pdbx_description
1 polymer ?
#
loop_
_entity_poly.entity_id
_entity_poly.type
_entity_poly.pdbx_seq_one_letter_code
_entity_poly.pdbx_strand_id
1 'polypeptide(L)'
;SQTGWNTDAFSSLSCLPMFHISAMTSLVSWSITGHCVNLCNDLKYFYRDLGAMRSDVMAVVPVLLKSIYHDVMKGKRERLNGLRMLTCGAAMFDPAMLQDLMDRGFFIAQMYGLTETCGDGAWNSSQEEKYLTSVGHVDDSCQYKLENGELCMRGDPVMLGYYKDPEATAEVLDAEGWFHTGDIARVEPDGYMYLTGRKKNVIILG
;
A
#
# COMPACT_ATOMS: atom_id res chain seq x y z
N SER A 1 -6.82 17.17 -10.08
CA SER A 1 -6.24 15.81 -9.90
C SER A 1 -5.11 15.63 -10.90
N GLN A 2 -3.91 15.32 -10.44
CA GLN A 2 -2.72 15.12 -11.29
C GLN A 2 -2.78 13.82 -12.11
N THR A 3 -3.78 12.97 -11.92
CA THR A 3 -3.87 11.65 -12.55
C THR A 3 -4.73 11.58 -13.79
N GLY A 4 -5.45 12.67 -14.16
CA GLY A 4 -6.37 12.66 -15.30
C GLY A 4 -7.56 11.68 -15.17
N TRP A 5 -7.74 11.07 -14.01
CA TRP A 5 -8.82 10.13 -13.74
C TRP A 5 -10.06 10.88 -13.26
N ASN A 6 -11.19 10.62 -13.89
CA ASN A 6 -12.48 11.08 -13.38
C ASN A 6 -12.84 10.20 -12.18
N THR A 7 -12.83 10.79 -10.98
CA THR A 7 -13.12 10.09 -9.72
C THR A 7 -14.60 10.13 -9.33
N ASP A 8 -15.47 10.74 -10.15
CA ASP A 8 -16.86 11.02 -9.80
C ASP A 8 -17.75 9.78 -9.59
N ALA A 9 -17.23 8.57 -9.85
CA ALA A 9 -17.97 7.32 -9.64
C ALA A 9 -17.04 6.13 -9.44
N PHE A 10 -16.02 6.25 -8.57
CA PHE A 10 -15.17 5.12 -8.24
C PHE A 10 -15.90 4.09 -7.37
N SER A 11 -15.67 2.83 -7.68
CA SER A 11 -16.04 1.71 -6.82
C SER A 11 -14.82 0.87 -6.50
N SER A 12 -14.71 0.44 -5.26
CA SER A 12 -13.63 -0.43 -4.79
C SER A 12 -14.14 -1.80 -4.39
N LEU A 13 -13.31 -2.83 -4.54
CA LEU A 13 -13.52 -4.13 -3.92
C LEU A 13 -12.49 -4.32 -2.82
N SER A 14 -12.94 -4.47 -1.58
CA SER A 14 -12.09 -4.80 -0.44
C SER A 14 -12.17 -6.29 -0.15
N CYS A 15 -11.05 -6.97 -0.36
CA CYS A 15 -10.87 -8.39 -0.03
C CYS A 15 -9.94 -8.59 1.18
N LEU A 16 -9.46 -7.50 1.77
CA LEU A 16 -8.58 -7.55 2.93
C LEU A 16 -9.41 -7.75 4.21
N PRO A 17 -8.87 -8.46 5.21
CA PRO A 17 -9.54 -8.61 6.49
C PRO A 17 -9.85 -7.26 7.13
N MET A 18 -11.10 -7.05 7.58
CA MET A 18 -11.54 -5.78 8.15
C MET A 18 -10.87 -5.40 9.46
N PHE A 19 -10.18 -6.32 10.12
CA PHE A 19 -9.34 -6.02 11.29
C PHE A 19 -7.94 -5.50 10.90
N HIS A 20 -7.57 -5.53 9.62
CA HIS A 20 -6.30 -4.99 9.15
C HIS A 20 -6.44 -3.50 8.86
N ILE A 21 -5.45 -2.71 9.26
CA ILE A 21 -5.50 -1.24 9.14
C ILE A 21 -5.78 -0.79 7.71
N SER A 22 -5.19 -1.41 6.70
CA SER A 22 -5.41 -1.03 5.28
C SER A 22 -6.86 -1.18 4.85
N ALA A 23 -7.59 -2.20 5.34
CA ALA A 23 -9.01 -2.36 5.03
C ALA A 23 -9.86 -1.32 5.74
N MET A 24 -9.56 -1.03 7.02
CA MET A 24 -10.28 -0.03 7.81
C MET A 24 -10.10 1.38 7.23
N THR A 25 -8.86 1.79 6.96
CA THR A 25 -8.57 3.12 6.41
C THR A 25 -9.17 3.28 5.01
N SER A 26 -9.08 2.25 4.16
CA SER A 26 -9.73 2.27 2.85
C SER A 26 -11.24 2.45 2.97
N LEU A 27 -11.91 1.70 3.86
CA LEU A 27 -13.34 1.82 4.07
C LEU A 27 -13.74 3.24 4.51
N VAL A 28 -13.00 3.81 5.47
CA VAL A 28 -13.26 5.17 5.97
C VAL A 28 -13.02 6.20 4.86
N SER A 29 -11.87 6.16 4.20
CA SER A 29 -11.53 7.11 3.13
C SER A 29 -12.54 7.10 1.99
N TRP A 30 -12.89 5.92 1.49
CA TRP A 30 -13.86 5.79 0.40
C TRP A 30 -15.27 6.22 0.82
N SER A 31 -15.66 5.95 2.07
CA SER A 31 -16.95 6.39 2.61
C SER A 31 -17.04 7.91 2.72
N ILE A 32 -15.97 8.56 3.20
CA ILE A 32 -15.93 10.03 3.35
C ILE A 32 -15.96 10.72 1.98
N THR A 33 -15.31 10.13 0.97
CA THR A 33 -15.25 10.67 -0.39
C THR A 33 -16.48 10.32 -1.24
N GLY A 34 -17.45 9.60 -0.68
CA GLY A 34 -18.70 9.25 -1.35
C GLY A 34 -18.57 8.14 -2.41
N HIS A 35 -17.50 7.34 -2.34
CA HIS A 35 -17.28 6.23 -3.25
C HIS A 35 -17.97 4.94 -2.77
N CYS A 36 -18.29 4.06 -3.72
CA CYS A 36 -18.87 2.77 -3.39
C CYS A 36 -17.79 1.79 -2.91
N VAL A 37 -18.02 1.16 -1.76
CA VAL A 37 -17.14 0.10 -1.26
C VAL A 37 -17.88 -1.23 -1.31
N ASN A 38 -17.43 -2.13 -2.14
CA ASN A 38 -17.86 -3.51 -2.20
C ASN A 38 -17.00 -4.34 -1.24
N LEU A 39 -17.64 -5.14 -0.38
CA LEU A 39 -16.94 -6.00 0.56
C LEU A 39 -16.98 -7.45 0.09
N CYS A 40 -15.81 -8.05 -0.07
CA CYS A 40 -15.66 -9.46 -0.31
C CYS A 40 -15.67 -10.21 1.04
N ASN A 41 -16.51 -11.24 1.15
CA ASN A 41 -16.62 -11.97 2.40
C ASN A 41 -15.41 -12.89 2.68
N ASP A 42 -14.79 -13.42 1.61
CA ASP A 42 -13.65 -14.33 1.72
C ASP A 42 -12.89 -14.34 0.38
N LEU A 43 -11.55 -14.37 0.43
CA LEU A 43 -10.68 -14.40 -0.75
C LEU A 43 -11.03 -15.52 -1.73
N LYS A 44 -11.55 -16.65 -1.26
CA LYS A 44 -11.99 -17.76 -2.12
C LYS A 44 -13.15 -17.38 -3.05
N TYR A 45 -13.92 -16.35 -2.71
CA TYR A 45 -15.04 -15.86 -3.50
C TYR A 45 -14.70 -14.64 -4.36
N PHE A 46 -13.43 -14.21 -4.34
CA PHE A 46 -12.95 -13.00 -5.01
C PHE A 46 -13.49 -12.85 -6.45
N TYR A 47 -13.35 -13.85 -7.29
CA TYR A 47 -13.82 -13.77 -8.68
C TYR A 47 -15.34 -13.72 -8.81
N ARG A 48 -16.05 -14.42 -7.93
CA ARG A 48 -17.52 -14.35 -7.88
C ARG A 48 -17.98 -12.95 -7.52
N ASP A 49 -17.38 -12.37 -6.49
CA ASP A 49 -17.77 -11.08 -5.95
C ASP A 49 -17.35 -9.95 -6.92
N LEU A 50 -16.16 -10.03 -7.52
CA LEU A 50 -15.72 -9.12 -8.56
C LEU A 50 -16.63 -9.18 -9.81
N GLY A 51 -17.06 -10.38 -10.21
CA GLY A 51 -17.99 -10.56 -11.32
C GLY A 51 -19.40 -10.01 -11.04
N ALA A 52 -19.85 -10.06 -9.79
CA ALA A 52 -21.16 -9.56 -9.38
C ALA A 52 -21.19 -8.05 -9.12
N MET A 53 -20.08 -7.50 -8.66
CA MET A 53 -19.95 -6.09 -8.23
C MET A 53 -18.83 -5.43 -9.02
N ARG A 54 -19.20 -4.67 -10.06
CA ARG A 54 -18.20 -3.89 -10.80
C ARG A 54 -17.37 -3.05 -9.84
N SER A 55 -16.06 -3.16 -9.97
CA SER A 55 -15.13 -2.41 -9.15
C SER A 55 -14.00 -1.83 -10.02
N ASP A 56 -13.69 -0.57 -9.80
CA ASP A 56 -12.66 0.15 -10.56
C ASP A 56 -11.27 -0.03 -9.94
N VAL A 57 -11.22 -0.12 -8.61
CA VAL A 57 -9.98 -0.21 -7.84
C VAL A 57 -10.02 -1.35 -6.82
N MET A 58 -8.87 -1.92 -6.55
CA MET A 58 -8.72 -2.96 -5.55
C MET A 58 -7.33 -2.91 -4.90
N ALA A 59 -7.32 -2.98 -3.58
CA ALA A 59 -6.08 -3.23 -2.84
C ALA A 59 -5.71 -4.72 -2.96
N VAL A 60 -4.47 -4.98 -3.33
CA VAL A 60 -3.99 -6.33 -3.58
C VAL A 60 -2.81 -6.69 -2.70
N VAL A 61 -2.79 -7.94 -2.28
CA VAL A 61 -1.65 -8.63 -1.70
C VAL A 61 -1.00 -9.53 -2.78
N PRO A 62 0.24 -10.01 -2.60
CA PRO A 62 0.94 -10.75 -3.65
C PRO A 62 0.18 -11.94 -4.24
N VAL A 63 -0.58 -12.66 -3.44
CA VAL A 63 -1.38 -13.80 -3.93
C VAL A 63 -2.50 -13.38 -4.87
N LEU A 64 -3.18 -12.26 -4.58
CA LEU A 64 -4.23 -11.71 -5.45
C LEU A 64 -3.63 -11.13 -6.73
N LEU A 65 -2.53 -10.39 -6.62
CA LEU A 65 -1.83 -9.86 -7.78
C LEU A 65 -1.43 -10.96 -8.75
N LYS A 66 -0.84 -12.07 -8.24
CA LYS A 66 -0.49 -13.23 -9.05
C LYS A 66 -1.70 -13.84 -9.77
N SER A 67 -2.85 -13.92 -9.11
CA SER A 67 -4.08 -14.45 -9.72
C SER A 67 -4.59 -13.53 -10.84
N ILE A 68 -4.62 -12.21 -10.59
CA ILE A 68 -4.99 -11.20 -11.58
C ILE A 68 -4.03 -11.24 -12.77
N TYR A 69 -2.74 -11.21 -12.50
CA TYR A 69 -1.67 -11.28 -13.51
C TYR A 69 -1.85 -12.52 -14.42
N HIS A 70 -2.04 -13.69 -13.81
CA HIS A 70 -2.23 -14.93 -14.56
C HIS A 70 -3.46 -14.89 -15.49
N ASP A 71 -4.57 -14.34 -15.03
CA ASP A 71 -5.77 -14.20 -15.87
C ASP A 71 -5.56 -13.18 -17.00
N VAL A 72 -4.92 -12.07 -16.71
CA VAL A 72 -4.59 -11.03 -17.71
C VAL A 72 -3.66 -11.61 -18.79
N MET A 73 -2.61 -12.35 -18.39
CA MET A 73 -1.67 -12.99 -19.31
C MET A 73 -2.31 -14.08 -20.18
N LYS A 74 -3.37 -14.72 -19.69
CA LYS A 74 -4.17 -15.69 -20.44
C LYS A 74 -5.29 -15.07 -21.28
N GLY A 75 -5.36 -13.74 -21.36
CA GLY A 75 -6.40 -13.04 -22.11
C GLY A 75 -7.80 -13.10 -21.49
N LYS A 76 -7.89 -13.36 -20.17
CA LYS A 76 -9.16 -13.48 -19.44
C LYS A 76 -9.51 -12.21 -18.65
N ARG A 77 -9.17 -11.04 -19.22
CA ARG A 77 -9.39 -9.75 -18.56
C ARG A 77 -10.88 -9.47 -18.26
N GLU A 78 -11.78 -10.05 -19.04
CA GLU A 78 -13.24 -9.93 -18.83
C GLU A 78 -13.69 -10.43 -17.44
N ARG A 79 -12.95 -11.35 -16.83
CA ARG A 79 -13.21 -11.84 -15.46
C ARG A 79 -13.03 -10.79 -14.38
N LEU A 80 -12.32 -9.72 -14.71
CA LEU A 80 -11.98 -8.63 -13.78
C LEU A 80 -13.05 -7.51 -13.77
N ASN A 81 -14.11 -7.64 -14.57
CA ASN A 81 -15.32 -6.83 -14.54
C ASN A 81 -15.11 -5.32 -14.38
N GLY A 82 -14.19 -4.75 -15.17
CA GLY A 82 -13.90 -3.32 -15.16
C GLY A 82 -12.79 -2.89 -14.21
N LEU A 83 -12.17 -3.80 -13.46
CA LEU A 83 -11.01 -3.49 -12.61
C LEU A 83 -9.87 -2.90 -13.45
N ARG A 84 -9.40 -1.73 -13.07
CA ARG A 84 -8.40 -0.96 -13.82
C ARG A 84 -7.29 -0.34 -12.98
N MET A 85 -7.46 -0.30 -11.67
CA MET A 85 -6.47 0.22 -10.74
C MET A 85 -6.18 -0.80 -9.64
N LEU A 86 -4.91 -1.04 -9.37
CA LEU A 86 -4.45 -1.91 -8.30
C LEU A 86 -3.59 -1.08 -7.33
N THR A 87 -3.93 -1.14 -6.05
CA THR A 87 -3.09 -0.56 -5.00
C THR A 87 -2.31 -1.67 -4.32
N CYS A 88 -0.99 -1.60 -4.41
CA CYS A 88 -0.06 -2.61 -3.92
C CYS A 88 0.56 -2.12 -2.60
N GLY A 89 0.42 -2.90 -1.53
CA GLY A 89 0.96 -2.52 -0.23
C GLY A 89 1.28 -3.74 0.64
N ALA A 90 1.85 -3.48 1.82
CA ALA A 90 2.19 -4.49 2.83
C ALA A 90 3.22 -5.56 2.42
N ALA A 91 3.74 -5.54 1.20
CA ALA A 91 4.75 -6.48 0.71
C ALA A 91 5.47 -5.94 -0.51
N MET A 92 6.63 -6.52 -0.83
CA MET A 92 7.31 -6.27 -2.11
C MET A 92 6.64 -7.07 -3.23
N PHE A 93 6.50 -6.44 -4.38
CA PHE A 93 5.95 -7.04 -5.60
C PHE A 93 7.04 -7.19 -6.65
N ASP A 94 6.89 -8.17 -7.53
CA ASP A 94 7.79 -8.36 -8.66
C ASP A 94 7.64 -7.21 -9.67
N PRO A 95 8.68 -6.39 -9.91
CA PRO A 95 8.60 -5.25 -10.81
C PRO A 95 8.22 -5.63 -12.24
N ALA A 96 8.67 -6.77 -12.73
CA ALA A 96 8.33 -7.25 -14.08
C ALA A 96 6.83 -7.54 -14.19
N MET A 97 6.23 -8.12 -13.15
CA MET A 97 4.79 -8.37 -13.11
C MET A 97 3.99 -7.06 -13.08
N LEU A 98 4.45 -6.05 -12.33
CA LEU A 98 3.84 -4.73 -12.28
C LEU A 98 3.91 -4.05 -13.66
N GLN A 99 5.08 -4.07 -14.30
CA GLN A 99 5.28 -3.49 -15.63
C GLN A 99 4.38 -4.15 -16.68
N ASP A 100 4.32 -5.48 -16.71
CA ASP A 100 3.45 -6.23 -17.60
C ASP A 100 1.96 -5.85 -17.45
N LEU A 101 1.49 -5.58 -16.23
CA LEU A 101 0.14 -5.13 -15.97
C LEU A 101 -0.08 -3.68 -16.42
N MET A 102 0.89 -2.81 -16.20
CA MET A 102 0.86 -1.40 -16.68
C MET A 102 0.80 -1.33 -18.20
N ASP A 103 1.60 -2.13 -18.90
CA ASP A 103 1.60 -2.23 -20.36
C ASP A 103 0.25 -2.70 -20.92
N ARG A 104 -0.55 -3.37 -20.08
CA ARG A 104 -1.90 -3.82 -20.40
C ARG A 104 -2.99 -2.87 -19.88
N GLY A 105 -2.60 -1.66 -19.47
CA GLY A 105 -3.50 -0.57 -19.12
C GLY A 105 -4.07 -0.65 -17.70
N PHE A 106 -3.41 -1.34 -16.78
CA PHE A 106 -3.68 -1.17 -15.35
C PHE A 106 -2.92 0.03 -14.81
N PHE A 107 -3.60 0.81 -13.98
CA PHE A 107 -2.93 1.81 -13.16
C PHE A 107 -2.45 1.13 -11.88
N ILE A 108 -1.15 1.20 -11.61
CA ILE A 108 -0.54 0.62 -10.41
C ILE A 108 -0.17 1.76 -9.46
N ALA A 109 -0.64 1.66 -8.23
CA ALA A 109 -0.16 2.52 -7.15
C ALA A 109 0.46 1.66 -6.05
N GLN A 110 1.55 2.11 -5.48
CA GLN A 110 2.22 1.42 -4.37
C GLN A 110 2.09 2.24 -3.11
N MET A 111 1.92 1.57 -1.99
CA MET A 111 1.70 2.18 -0.69
C MET A 111 2.64 1.57 0.33
N TYR A 112 3.18 2.40 1.18
CA TYR A 112 3.88 2.00 2.39
C TYR A 112 3.20 2.61 3.59
N GLY A 113 2.99 1.81 4.61
CA GLY A 113 2.47 2.22 5.90
C GLY A 113 2.43 1.03 6.85
N LEU A 114 2.31 1.33 8.10
CA LEU A 114 2.29 0.38 9.20
C LEU A 114 1.00 0.55 10.01
N THR A 115 0.67 -0.44 10.82
CA THR A 115 -0.44 -0.30 11.78
C THR A 115 -0.19 0.89 12.72
N GLU A 116 1.06 1.06 13.10
CA GLU A 116 1.57 2.12 13.98
C GLU A 116 1.52 3.52 13.34
N THR A 117 1.33 3.60 12.03
CA THR A 117 1.11 4.86 11.29
C THR A 117 -0.28 4.95 10.67
N CYS A 118 -1.26 4.24 11.23
CA CYS A 118 -2.64 4.17 10.71
C CYS A 118 -2.73 3.71 9.25
N GLY A 119 -1.73 2.98 8.75
CA GLY A 119 -1.64 2.54 7.36
C GLY A 119 -1.12 3.61 6.40
N ASP A 120 -0.77 4.77 6.91
CA ASP A 120 -0.22 5.90 6.15
C ASP A 120 1.32 5.93 6.24
N GLY A 121 1.97 6.57 5.28
CA GLY A 121 3.42 6.67 5.23
C GLY A 121 3.95 7.20 3.91
N ALA A 122 3.88 6.42 2.84
CA ALA A 122 4.33 6.86 1.53
C ALA A 122 3.44 6.31 0.40
N TRP A 123 3.37 7.07 -0.68
CA TRP A 123 2.53 6.77 -1.82
C TRP A 123 3.28 6.95 -3.14
N ASN A 124 3.21 5.96 -4.02
CA ASN A 124 3.74 6.00 -5.37
C ASN A 124 2.64 5.75 -6.39
N SER A 125 2.30 6.77 -7.17
CA SER A 125 1.38 6.69 -8.30
C SER A 125 2.09 6.86 -9.66
N SER A 126 3.42 6.92 -9.68
CA SER A 126 4.18 6.99 -10.93
C SER A 126 3.98 5.74 -11.76
N GLN A 127 3.80 5.94 -13.06
CA GLN A 127 3.72 4.84 -14.03
C GLN A 127 5.04 4.68 -14.80
N GLU A 128 6.14 5.25 -14.29
CA GLU A 128 7.46 5.10 -14.90
C GLU A 128 8.17 3.87 -14.33
N GLU A 129 8.74 3.05 -15.23
CA GLU A 129 9.44 1.80 -14.89
C GLU A 129 10.49 1.98 -13.79
N LYS A 130 11.27 3.08 -13.83
CA LYS A 130 12.34 3.36 -12.86
C LYS A 130 11.85 3.47 -11.40
N TYR A 131 10.55 3.74 -11.19
CA TYR A 131 9.98 3.90 -9.84
C TYR A 131 9.18 2.67 -9.36
N LEU A 132 9.14 1.59 -10.13
CA LEU A 132 8.35 0.38 -9.80
C LEU A 132 8.79 -0.31 -8.49
N THR A 133 9.98 -0.04 -8.01
CA THR A 133 10.47 -0.59 -6.73
C THR A 133 10.43 0.43 -5.59
N SER A 134 9.97 1.65 -5.88
CA SER A 134 9.82 2.72 -4.90
C SER A 134 8.45 2.65 -4.24
N VAL A 135 8.40 2.99 -2.96
CA VAL A 135 7.14 3.25 -2.24
C VAL A 135 6.62 4.69 -2.44
N GLY A 136 7.36 5.50 -3.20
CA GLY A 136 6.98 6.87 -3.56
C GLY A 136 7.48 7.92 -2.59
N HIS A 137 6.71 8.97 -2.46
CA HIS A 137 7.01 10.10 -1.57
C HIS A 137 6.29 9.91 -0.24
N VAL A 138 6.92 10.36 0.84
CA VAL A 138 6.26 10.41 2.14
C VAL A 138 5.08 11.38 2.07
N ASP A 139 3.97 11.02 2.67
CA ASP A 139 2.78 11.85 2.75
C ASP A 139 3.05 13.12 3.55
N ASP A 140 2.44 14.24 3.16
CA ASP A 140 2.60 15.55 3.81
C ASP A 140 2.13 15.57 5.27
N SER A 141 1.31 14.61 5.70
CA SER A 141 0.90 14.40 7.09
C SER A 141 2.03 13.88 7.98
N CYS A 142 3.10 13.34 7.38
CA CYS A 142 4.24 12.73 8.05
C CYS A 142 5.53 13.49 7.78
N GLN A 143 6.33 13.66 8.84
CA GLN A 143 7.75 13.96 8.74
C GLN A 143 8.53 12.65 8.75
N TYR A 144 9.69 12.62 8.09
CA TYR A 144 10.59 11.47 8.15
C TYR A 144 12.04 11.89 8.36
N LYS A 145 12.83 11.02 8.94
CA LYS A 145 14.29 11.06 8.95
C LYS A 145 14.85 9.66 8.74
N LEU A 146 16.08 9.58 8.27
CA LEU A 146 16.84 8.34 8.26
C LEU A 146 17.88 8.39 9.38
N GLU A 147 17.79 7.43 10.30
CA GLU A 147 18.73 7.30 11.41
C GLU A 147 19.48 5.98 11.31
N ASN A 148 20.77 6.05 10.98
CA ASN A 148 21.59 4.88 10.64
C ASN A 148 20.96 4.00 9.55
N GLY A 149 20.26 4.62 8.58
CA GLY A 149 19.53 3.95 7.52
C GLY A 149 18.12 3.47 7.89
N GLU A 150 17.75 3.49 9.17
CA GLU A 150 16.39 3.20 9.63
C GLU A 150 15.46 4.37 9.31
N LEU A 151 14.31 4.08 8.74
CA LEU A 151 13.24 5.05 8.55
C LEU A 151 12.57 5.34 9.90
N CYS A 152 12.59 6.60 10.31
CA CYS A 152 11.82 7.09 11.44
C CYS A 152 10.76 8.07 10.94
N MET A 153 9.56 7.99 11.50
CA MET A 153 8.40 8.79 11.10
C MET A 153 7.81 9.54 12.28
N ARG A 154 7.29 10.74 12.03
CA ARG A 154 6.61 11.56 13.04
C ARG A 154 5.46 12.34 12.39
N GLY A 155 4.33 12.46 13.06
CA GLY A 155 3.18 13.22 12.58
C GLY A 155 1.86 12.65 13.10
N ASP A 156 0.77 13.22 12.62
CA ASP A 156 -0.59 12.87 13.07
C ASP A 156 -0.96 11.39 12.89
N PRO A 157 -0.50 10.67 11.84
CA PRO A 157 -0.79 9.25 11.68
C PRO A 157 -0.09 8.33 12.68
N VAL A 158 0.99 8.80 13.34
CA VAL A 158 1.76 7.97 14.27
C VAL A 158 0.93 7.66 15.51
N MET A 159 0.91 6.39 15.90
CA MET A 159 0.17 5.90 17.06
C MET A 159 0.56 6.60 18.37
N LEU A 160 -0.35 6.64 19.33
CA LEU A 160 -0.04 7.08 20.70
C LEU A 160 0.78 6.05 21.49
N GLY A 161 0.73 4.79 21.10
CA GLY A 161 1.45 3.68 21.72
C GLY A 161 0.66 2.37 21.66
N TYR A 162 1.30 1.30 22.08
CA TYR A 162 0.65 0.00 22.22
C TYR A 162 -0.23 -0.03 23.46
N TYR A 163 -1.44 -0.55 23.32
CA TYR A 163 -2.43 -0.56 24.40
C TYR A 163 -1.95 -1.40 25.59
N LYS A 164 -1.86 -0.76 26.77
CA LYS A 164 -1.38 -1.36 28.03
C LYS A 164 0.03 -1.95 27.96
N ASP A 165 0.84 -1.50 27.00
CA ASP A 165 2.23 -1.95 26.86
C ASP A 165 3.17 -0.74 26.68
N PRO A 166 3.48 -0.04 27.79
CA PRO A 166 4.38 1.11 27.74
C PRO A 166 5.84 0.71 27.45
N GLU A 167 6.25 -0.51 27.79
CA GLU A 167 7.62 -0.99 27.52
C GLU A 167 7.82 -1.17 26.02
N ALA A 168 6.95 -1.91 25.33
CA ALA A 168 7.02 -2.06 23.88
C ALA A 168 6.83 -0.70 23.17
N THR A 169 6.04 0.21 23.74
CA THR A 169 5.87 1.56 23.18
C THR A 169 7.21 2.33 23.23
N ALA A 170 7.90 2.30 24.37
CA ALA A 170 9.17 3.00 24.54
C ALA A 170 10.32 2.41 23.68
N GLU A 171 10.20 1.17 23.22
CA GLU A 171 11.18 0.57 22.30
C GLU A 171 11.11 1.17 20.88
N VAL A 172 9.96 1.69 20.48
CA VAL A 172 9.72 2.13 19.10
C VAL A 172 9.34 3.60 18.97
N LEU A 173 8.91 4.25 20.05
CA LEU A 173 8.53 5.66 20.06
C LEU A 173 9.42 6.42 21.02
N ASP A 174 10.24 7.33 20.50
CA ASP A 174 11.16 8.12 21.31
C ASP A 174 10.47 9.31 22.01
N ALA A 175 11.21 9.97 22.90
CA ALA A 175 10.71 11.12 23.65
C ALA A 175 10.40 12.37 22.80
N GLU A 176 10.90 12.43 21.57
CA GLU A 176 10.66 13.49 20.59
C GLU A 176 9.47 13.18 19.69
N GLY A 177 8.84 12.02 19.86
CA GLY A 177 7.69 11.54 19.06
C GLY A 177 8.09 10.90 17.72
N TRP A 178 9.35 10.50 17.54
CA TRP A 178 9.74 9.73 16.38
C TRP A 178 9.45 8.25 16.58
N PHE A 179 8.72 7.69 15.64
CA PHE A 179 8.45 6.26 15.55
C PHE A 179 9.53 5.58 14.72
N HIS A 180 10.26 4.66 15.34
CA HIS A 180 11.28 3.82 14.73
C HIS A 180 10.61 2.64 14.04
N THR A 181 10.51 2.69 12.71
CA THR A 181 9.72 1.70 11.95
C THR A 181 10.34 0.32 11.91
N GLY A 182 11.63 0.22 12.16
CA GLY A 182 12.41 -1.00 11.95
C GLY A 182 12.68 -1.30 10.47
N ASP A 183 12.23 -0.47 9.54
CA ASP A 183 12.50 -0.58 8.11
C ASP A 183 13.75 0.22 7.74
N ILE A 184 14.58 -0.37 6.89
CA ILE A 184 15.73 0.31 6.30
C ILE A 184 15.31 0.90 4.96
N ALA A 185 15.60 2.18 4.79
CA ALA A 185 15.20 2.91 3.60
C ALA A 185 16.35 3.74 3.02
N ARG A 186 16.23 4.12 1.77
CA ARG A 186 16.99 5.17 1.12
C ARG A 186 16.04 6.12 0.39
N VAL A 187 16.42 7.37 0.30
CA VAL A 187 15.66 8.39 -0.44
C VAL A 187 16.57 8.96 -1.52
N GLU A 188 16.07 8.96 -2.73
CA GLU A 188 16.79 9.54 -3.88
C GLU A 188 16.65 11.07 -3.92
N PRO A 189 17.50 11.80 -4.66
CA PRO A 189 17.45 13.25 -4.73
C PRO A 189 16.13 13.83 -5.23
N ASP A 190 15.35 13.05 -5.96
CA ASP A 190 14.00 13.39 -6.46
C ASP A 190 12.89 13.11 -5.43
N GLY A 191 13.28 12.66 -4.22
CA GLY A 191 12.37 12.41 -3.09
C GLY A 191 11.73 11.02 -3.08
N TYR A 192 11.96 10.18 -4.09
CA TYR A 192 11.43 8.81 -4.09
C TYR A 192 12.13 7.94 -3.04
N MET A 193 11.32 7.31 -2.19
CA MET A 193 11.78 6.42 -1.12
C MET A 193 11.75 4.96 -1.57
N TYR A 194 12.78 4.23 -1.18
CA TYR A 194 12.94 2.79 -1.43
C TYR A 194 13.20 2.06 -0.12
N LEU A 195 12.43 1.03 0.15
CA LEU A 195 12.70 0.13 1.28
C LEU A 195 13.75 -0.90 0.85
N THR A 196 14.78 -1.05 1.65
CA THR A 196 15.92 -1.93 1.33
C THR A 196 16.04 -3.14 2.25
N GLY A 197 15.27 -3.17 3.34
CA GLY A 197 15.26 -4.29 4.26
C GLY A 197 14.56 -4.00 5.58
N ARG A 198 14.71 -4.91 6.52
CA ARG A 198 14.30 -4.76 7.92
C ARG A 198 15.53 -4.79 8.83
N LYS A 199 15.57 -3.92 9.83
CA LYS A 199 16.66 -3.81 10.80
C LYS A 199 16.96 -5.15 11.49
N LYS A 200 15.92 -5.90 11.86
CA LYS A 200 16.06 -7.24 12.49
C LYS A 200 16.62 -8.32 11.53
N ASN A 201 16.61 -8.06 10.22
CA ASN A 201 17.10 -9.00 9.21
C ASN A 201 18.49 -8.63 8.67
N VAL A 202 19.07 -7.52 9.14
CA VAL A 202 20.43 -7.10 8.74
C VAL A 202 21.45 -7.93 9.53
N ILE A 203 22.12 -8.85 8.87
CA ILE A 203 23.25 -9.59 9.42
C ILE A 203 24.47 -8.69 9.30
N ILE A 204 24.99 -8.20 10.43
CA ILE A 204 26.27 -7.48 10.46
C ILE A 204 27.35 -8.56 10.38
N LEU A 205 27.97 -8.73 9.21
CA LEU A 205 29.18 -9.51 9.06
C LEU A 205 30.33 -8.69 9.64
N GLY A 206 30.84 -9.10 10.82
CA GLY A 206 31.98 -8.52 11.50
C GLY A 206 33.30 -8.80 10.79
#